data_cd9563449e6f2567844945a7606bc9e2
#
_entry.id   cd9563449e6f2567844945a7606bc9e2
#
_cell.length_a   1.000
_cell.length_b   1.000
_cell.length_c   1.000
_cell.angle_alpha   90.00
_cell.angle_beta   90.00
_cell.angle_gamma   90.00
#
_symmetry.space_group_name_H-M   'P 1'
#
loop_
_entity.id
_entity.type
_entity.pdbx_description
1 polymer ?
#
loop_
_entity_poly.entity_id
_entity_poly.type
_entity_poly.pdbx_seq_one_letter_code
_entity_poly.pdbx_strand_id
1 'polypeptide(L)'
;RYDQILQLWTETTEKVTQAVFKNFEENYPFNPLYVMAQSGARGNPQQIRQLCGMRGLMQKPSGETFEVPVRSSFREGLTVLEYFISSHGARKGGADTALRTADSGYLTRKLVDVTHEIVVREADCGTTNYISVPLFQPDEVTRSLRLRKRADIEAGLYGRVLAREVEVLGVRLEEGRYLSMDDVHLLIKAAEAGEIQEVPVRSPLTCQTRYGGCQKCYGYDLSMARPVSIGEAVGIVAAQSIGEPGTQLTMRTFHTGGVAGAADITQGLPRVIELFEARRPKAKAVISEIDGVVRIEETEEKLSVFVESEGFSKE
;
A
#
# COMPACT_ATOMS: atom_id res chain seq x y z
N ARG A 1 -24.75 -4.86 24.21
CA ARG A 1 -25.68 -5.64 23.36
C ARG A 1 -25.48 -5.33 21.88
N TYR A 2 -25.46 -4.06 21.48
CA TYR A 2 -25.25 -3.65 20.10
C TYR A 2 -23.94 -4.19 19.55
N ASP A 3 -22.81 -3.95 20.23
CA ASP A 3 -21.49 -4.41 19.83
C ASP A 3 -21.41 -5.95 19.74
N GLN A 4 -22.04 -6.66 20.67
CA GLN A 4 -22.10 -8.12 20.64
C GLN A 4 -22.87 -8.65 19.41
N ILE A 5 -23.97 -7.97 19.01
CA ILE A 5 -24.72 -8.33 17.81
C ILE A 5 -23.87 -8.10 16.57
N LEU A 6 -23.19 -6.96 16.47
CA LEU A 6 -22.28 -6.67 15.35
C LEU A 6 -21.14 -7.68 15.25
N GLN A 7 -20.54 -8.03 16.39
CA GLN A 7 -19.46 -9.03 16.43
C GLN A 7 -19.95 -10.39 15.92
N LEU A 8 -21.07 -10.89 16.43
CA LEU A 8 -21.64 -12.17 15.98
C LEU A 8 -21.93 -12.20 14.49
N TRP A 9 -22.47 -11.11 13.93
CA TRP A 9 -22.73 -11.04 12.50
C TRP A 9 -21.46 -10.90 11.66
N THR A 10 -20.43 -10.24 12.17
CA THR A 10 -19.12 -10.18 11.52
C THR A 10 -18.49 -11.57 11.46
N GLU A 11 -18.44 -12.31 12.57
CA GLU A 11 -17.95 -13.68 12.60
C GLU A 11 -18.75 -14.62 11.67
N THR A 12 -20.08 -14.46 11.65
CA THR A 12 -20.95 -15.26 10.77
C THR A 12 -20.63 -14.95 9.29
N THR A 13 -20.42 -13.69 8.99
CA THR A 13 -20.08 -13.24 7.63
C THR A 13 -18.73 -13.80 7.16
N GLU A 14 -17.76 -13.87 8.06
CA GLU A 14 -16.45 -14.50 7.77
C GLU A 14 -16.58 -16.00 7.55
N LYS A 15 -17.35 -16.70 8.39
CA LYS A 15 -17.63 -18.14 8.22
C LYS A 15 -18.30 -18.43 6.89
N VAL A 16 -19.27 -17.61 6.48
CA VAL A 16 -19.92 -17.73 5.16
C VAL A 16 -18.91 -17.52 4.03
N THR A 17 -18.00 -16.53 4.18
CA THR A 17 -16.95 -16.29 3.19
C THR A 17 -16.05 -17.52 3.03
N GLN A 18 -15.57 -18.06 4.14
CA GLN A 18 -14.73 -19.26 4.15
C GLN A 18 -15.44 -20.47 3.52
N ALA A 19 -16.71 -20.67 3.85
CA ALA A 19 -17.51 -21.76 3.31
C ALA A 19 -17.71 -21.63 1.78
N VAL A 20 -17.93 -20.40 1.27
CA VAL A 20 -18.04 -20.16 -0.17
C VAL A 20 -16.74 -20.48 -0.89
N PHE A 21 -15.59 -20.02 -0.37
CA PHE A 21 -14.28 -20.29 -0.98
C PHE A 21 -13.91 -21.77 -0.90
N LYS A 22 -14.14 -22.42 0.23
CA LYS A 22 -13.94 -23.86 0.38
C LYS A 22 -14.78 -24.67 -0.61
N ASN A 23 -16.04 -24.29 -0.81
CA ASN A 23 -16.90 -24.94 -1.81
C ASN A 23 -16.40 -24.74 -3.26
N PHE A 24 -15.85 -23.56 -3.59
CA PHE A 24 -15.23 -23.37 -4.90
C PHE A 24 -14.00 -24.25 -5.08
N GLU A 25 -13.14 -24.31 -4.06
CA GLU A 25 -11.92 -25.11 -4.10
C GLU A 25 -12.20 -26.62 -4.25
N GLU A 26 -13.15 -27.15 -3.48
CA GLU A 26 -13.47 -28.58 -3.46
C GLU A 26 -14.33 -29.02 -4.66
N ASN A 27 -15.33 -28.22 -5.05
CA ASN A 27 -16.33 -28.64 -6.01
C ASN A 27 -16.26 -27.93 -7.37
N TYR A 28 -15.72 -26.71 -7.41
CA TYR A 28 -15.73 -25.87 -8.61
C TYR A 28 -14.40 -25.14 -8.85
N PRO A 29 -13.23 -25.82 -8.88
CA PRO A 29 -11.91 -25.18 -8.96
C PRO A 29 -11.69 -24.36 -10.23
N PHE A 30 -12.40 -24.70 -11.32
CA PHE A 30 -12.37 -23.97 -12.60
C PHE A 30 -13.51 -22.96 -12.77
N ASN A 31 -14.22 -22.62 -11.70
CA ASN A 31 -15.24 -21.57 -11.81
C ASN A 31 -14.58 -20.23 -12.18
N PRO A 32 -15.08 -19.51 -13.22
CA PRO A 32 -14.46 -18.26 -13.67
C PRO A 32 -14.32 -17.19 -12.58
N LEU A 33 -15.28 -17.08 -11.67
CA LEU A 33 -15.23 -16.13 -10.54
C LEU A 33 -14.10 -16.49 -9.57
N TYR A 34 -13.96 -17.79 -9.26
CA TYR A 34 -12.89 -18.27 -8.39
C TYR A 34 -11.52 -18.07 -9.00
N VAL A 35 -11.35 -18.45 -10.28
CA VAL A 35 -10.09 -18.28 -11.01
C VAL A 35 -9.68 -16.80 -11.10
N MET A 36 -10.61 -15.88 -11.40
CA MET A 36 -10.32 -14.44 -11.44
C MET A 36 -9.90 -13.90 -10.09
N ALA A 37 -10.53 -14.31 -9.01
CA ALA A 37 -10.19 -13.86 -7.65
C ALA A 37 -8.88 -14.47 -7.17
N GLN A 38 -8.65 -15.75 -7.41
CA GLN A 38 -7.45 -16.46 -6.98
C GLN A 38 -6.20 -15.97 -7.72
N SER A 39 -6.31 -15.65 -8.99
CA SER A 39 -5.22 -15.07 -9.79
C SER A 39 -4.92 -13.61 -9.44
N GLY A 40 -5.80 -12.94 -8.68
CA GLY A 40 -5.68 -11.52 -8.39
C GLY A 40 -6.01 -10.59 -9.58
N ALA A 41 -6.49 -11.15 -10.71
CA ALA A 41 -6.80 -10.36 -11.90
C ALA A 41 -8.00 -9.41 -11.65
N ARG A 42 -9.06 -9.92 -11.01
CA ARG A 42 -10.25 -9.12 -10.69
C ARG A 42 -11.05 -9.77 -9.57
N GLY A 43 -11.67 -8.92 -8.74
CA GLY A 43 -12.52 -9.36 -7.65
C GLY A 43 -11.75 -9.60 -6.34
N ASN A 44 -12.44 -9.42 -5.24
CA ASN A 44 -11.94 -9.72 -3.91
C ASN A 44 -12.91 -10.67 -3.18
N PRO A 45 -12.50 -11.32 -2.10
CA PRO A 45 -13.35 -12.25 -1.35
C PRO A 45 -14.69 -11.63 -0.91
N GLN A 46 -14.70 -10.36 -0.52
CA GLN A 46 -15.93 -9.67 -0.10
C GLN A 46 -16.94 -9.51 -1.25
N GLN A 47 -16.47 -9.21 -2.46
CA GLN A 47 -17.33 -9.08 -3.64
C GLN A 47 -17.96 -10.43 -4.00
N ILE A 48 -17.18 -11.51 -3.99
CA ILE A 48 -17.67 -12.87 -4.26
C ILE A 48 -18.68 -13.30 -3.20
N ARG A 49 -18.41 -13.02 -1.94
CA ARG A 49 -19.36 -13.28 -0.85
C ARG A 49 -20.70 -12.58 -1.08
N GLN A 50 -20.69 -11.32 -1.49
CA GLN A 50 -21.93 -10.57 -1.77
C GLN A 50 -22.70 -11.14 -2.96
N LEU A 51 -22.01 -11.73 -3.94
CA LEU A 51 -22.63 -12.35 -5.10
C LEU A 51 -23.25 -13.72 -4.79
N CYS A 52 -22.55 -14.58 -4.04
CA CYS A 52 -22.87 -15.99 -3.88
C CYS A 52 -23.26 -16.39 -2.45
N GLY A 53 -22.88 -15.63 -1.45
CA GLY A 53 -23.11 -15.92 -0.03
C GLY A 53 -24.15 -14.98 0.59
N MET A 54 -23.70 -14.02 1.40
CA MET A 54 -24.58 -13.01 1.98
C MET A 54 -23.94 -11.62 1.85
N ARG A 55 -24.76 -10.59 1.74
CA ARG A 55 -24.26 -9.22 1.63
C ARG A 55 -23.63 -8.72 2.95
N GLY A 56 -24.25 -9.00 4.09
CA GLY A 56 -23.75 -8.69 5.42
C GLY A 56 -24.25 -7.39 6.02
N LEU A 57 -23.54 -6.86 7.02
CA LEU A 57 -23.90 -5.65 7.72
C LEU A 57 -23.76 -4.40 6.84
N MET A 58 -24.73 -3.50 6.93
CA MET A 58 -24.80 -2.27 6.14
C MET A 58 -24.69 -1.04 7.04
N GLN A 59 -24.10 0.03 6.53
CA GLN A 59 -24.01 1.31 7.23
C GLN A 59 -25.20 2.21 6.94
N LYS A 60 -25.69 2.90 7.98
CA LYS A 60 -26.63 4.00 7.86
C LYS A 60 -25.95 5.24 7.24
N PRO A 61 -26.70 6.21 6.71
CA PRO A 61 -26.15 7.49 6.29
C PRO A 61 -25.39 8.23 7.40
N SER A 62 -25.79 8.05 8.67
CA SER A 62 -25.12 8.62 9.85
C SER A 62 -23.71 8.03 10.11
N GLY A 63 -23.38 6.89 9.51
CA GLY A 63 -22.12 6.14 9.77
C GLY A 63 -22.28 4.98 10.75
N GLU A 64 -23.38 4.91 11.50
CA GLU A 64 -23.70 3.75 12.33
C GLU A 64 -24.00 2.51 11.47
N THR A 65 -23.84 1.33 12.04
CA THR A 65 -24.18 0.08 11.36
C THR A 65 -25.60 -0.35 11.72
N PHE A 66 -26.34 -0.89 10.76
CA PHE A 66 -27.62 -1.53 11.04
C PHE A 66 -27.42 -2.81 11.84
N GLU A 67 -28.24 -3.03 12.88
CA GLU A 67 -28.17 -4.27 13.68
C GLU A 67 -28.61 -5.50 12.88
N VAL A 68 -29.49 -5.31 11.90
CA VAL A 68 -29.99 -6.38 11.04
C VAL A 68 -29.17 -6.42 9.76
N PRO A 69 -28.46 -7.51 9.48
CA PRO A 69 -27.69 -7.66 8.25
C PRO A 69 -28.60 -7.98 7.05
N VAL A 70 -28.09 -7.71 5.86
CA VAL A 70 -28.65 -8.22 4.62
C VAL A 70 -28.18 -9.67 4.45
N ARG A 71 -29.07 -10.62 4.61
CA ARG A 71 -28.76 -12.06 4.55
C ARG A 71 -28.75 -12.61 3.13
N SER A 72 -29.53 -12.04 2.24
CA SER A 72 -29.60 -12.46 0.84
C SER A 72 -28.34 -12.09 0.07
N SER A 73 -28.02 -12.93 -0.92
CA SER A 73 -26.99 -12.63 -1.93
C SER A 73 -27.61 -11.90 -3.13
N PHE A 74 -26.76 -11.30 -3.97
CA PHE A 74 -27.25 -10.71 -5.22
C PHE A 74 -27.80 -11.76 -6.19
N ARG A 75 -27.29 -12.99 -6.14
CA ARG A 75 -27.81 -14.10 -6.97
C ARG A 75 -29.23 -14.50 -6.59
N GLU A 76 -29.53 -14.53 -5.30
CA GLU A 76 -30.87 -14.87 -4.79
C GLU A 76 -31.88 -13.75 -5.03
N GLY A 77 -31.38 -12.52 -5.04
CA GLY A 77 -32.18 -11.31 -5.03
C GLY A 77 -32.49 -10.83 -3.62
N LEU A 78 -32.59 -9.50 -3.47
CA LEU A 78 -32.84 -8.85 -2.19
C LEU A 78 -34.35 -8.70 -1.97
N THR A 79 -34.79 -8.86 -0.72
CA THR A 79 -36.13 -8.46 -0.33
C THR A 79 -36.27 -6.93 -0.40
N VAL A 80 -37.51 -6.42 -0.44
CA VAL A 80 -37.77 -4.98 -0.53
C VAL A 80 -37.09 -4.21 0.62
N LEU A 81 -37.14 -4.75 1.83
CA LEU A 81 -36.49 -4.12 3.00
C LEU A 81 -34.97 -4.15 2.87
N GLU A 82 -34.38 -5.28 2.48
CA GLU A 82 -32.94 -5.41 2.27
C GLU A 82 -32.42 -4.48 1.16
N TYR A 83 -33.21 -4.35 0.08
CA TYR A 83 -32.90 -3.40 -0.99
C TYR A 83 -32.92 -1.97 -0.48
N PHE A 84 -33.95 -1.59 0.31
CA PHE A 84 -34.04 -0.25 0.88
C PHE A 84 -32.84 0.07 1.80
N ILE A 85 -32.49 -0.83 2.72
CA ILE A 85 -31.30 -0.70 3.58
C ILE A 85 -30.03 -0.55 2.74
N SER A 86 -29.90 -1.36 1.69
CA SER A 86 -28.76 -1.34 0.78
C SER A 86 -28.63 -0.05 -0.03
N SER A 87 -29.74 0.57 -0.37
CA SER A 87 -29.77 1.81 -1.17
C SER A 87 -29.13 3.00 -0.46
N HIS A 88 -29.17 3.06 0.87
CA HIS A 88 -28.52 4.11 1.65
C HIS A 88 -27.02 4.09 1.45
N GLY A 89 -26.39 2.93 1.57
CA GLY A 89 -24.95 2.77 1.37
C GLY A 89 -24.52 3.07 -0.08
N ALA A 90 -25.30 2.63 -1.07
CA ALA A 90 -25.01 2.90 -2.47
C ALA A 90 -25.09 4.41 -2.80
N ARG A 91 -26.12 5.10 -2.31
CA ARG A 91 -26.27 6.54 -2.51
C ARG A 91 -25.17 7.34 -1.83
N LYS A 92 -24.83 7.00 -0.57
CA LYS A 92 -23.71 7.63 0.15
C LYS A 92 -22.39 7.41 -0.59
N GLY A 93 -22.10 6.19 -1.02
CA GLY A 93 -20.89 5.88 -1.78
C GLY A 93 -20.80 6.68 -3.09
N GLY A 94 -21.90 6.82 -3.82
CA GLY A 94 -21.94 7.63 -5.05
C GLY A 94 -21.67 9.12 -4.79
N ALA A 95 -22.28 9.69 -3.75
CA ALA A 95 -22.07 11.08 -3.37
C ALA A 95 -20.61 11.31 -2.88
N ASP A 96 -20.10 10.42 -2.03
CA ASP A 96 -18.74 10.51 -1.51
C ASP A 96 -17.70 10.42 -2.65
N THR A 97 -17.94 9.56 -3.64
CA THR A 97 -17.06 9.45 -4.82
C THR A 97 -17.04 10.75 -5.60
N ALA A 98 -18.20 11.34 -5.88
CA ALA A 98 -18.31 12.60 -6.62
C ALA A 98 -17.56 13.75 -5.92
N LEU A 99 -17.70 13.87 -4.58
CA LEU A 99 -17.03 14.90 -3.80
C LEU A 99 -15.51 14.67 -3.72
N ARG A 100 -15.07 13.44 -3.47
CA ARG A 100 -13.64 13.11 -3.34
C ARG A 100 -12.86 13.19 -4.64
N THR A 101 -13.51 13.14 -5.80
CA THR A 101 -12.86 13.35 -7.10
C THR A 101 -12.25 14.76 -7.17
N ALA A 102 -12.93 15.77 -6.64
CA ALA A 102 -12.40 17.12 -6.55
C ALA A 102 -11.14 17.20 -5.66
N ASP A 103 -11.15 16.51 -4.50
CA ASP A 103 -10.01 16.47 -3.57
C ASP A 103 -8.77 15.82 -4.23
N SER A 104 -8.97 14.73 -4.98
CA SER A 104 -7.90 14.07 -5.73
C SER A 104 -7.30 14.98 -6.80
N GLY A 105 -8.14 15.69 -7.55
CA GLY A 105 -7.69 16.66 -8.54
C GLY A 105 -6.93 17.82 -7.91
N TYR A 106 -7.38 18.32 -6.77
CA TYR A 106 -6.71 19.38 -6.03
C TYR A 106 -5.36 18.93 -5.44
N LEU A 107 -5.27 17.69 -4.92
CA LEU A 107 -4.00 17.13 -4.49
C LEU A 107 -3.00 17.05 -5.66
N THR A 108 -3.42 16.52 -6.79
CA THR A 108 -2.58 16.40 -7.99
C THR A 108 -2.05 17.78 -8.43
N ARG A 109 -2.92 18.79 -8.46
CA ARG A 109 -2.51 20.17 -8.79
C ARG A 109 -1.45 20.68 -7.81
N LYS A 110 -1.65 20.53 -6.49
CA LYS A 110 -0.67 20.95 -5.48
C LYS A 110 0.68 20.24 -5.65
N LEU A 111 0.66 18.94 -5.97
CA LEU A 111 1.89 18.19 -6.22
C LEU A 111 2.62 18.71 -7.46
N VAL A 112 1.90 18.97 -8.55
CA VAL A 112 2.49 19.55 -9.77
C VAL A 112 3.07 20.93 -9.49
N ASP A 113 2.34 21.81 -8.78
CA ASP A 113 2.80 23.17 -8.48
C ASP A 113 4.10 23.17 -7.66
N VAL A 114 4.33 22.16 -6.80
CA VAL A 114 5.57 22.03 -6.02
C VAL A 114 6.71 21.39 -6.80
N THR A 115 6.41 20.50 -7.73
CA THR A 115 7.44 19.67 -8.38
C THR A 115 7.75 20.03 -9.82
N HIS A 116 7.02 20.99 -10.44
CA HIS A 116 7.20 21.32 -11.87
C HIS A 116 8.60 21.83 -12.21
N GLU A 117 9.34 22.40 -11.23
CA GLU A 117 10.71 22.87 -11.44
C GLU A 117 11.76 21.75 -11.42
N ILE A 118 11.37 20.53 -10.99
CA ILE A 118 12.27 19.37 -10.92
C ILE A 118 12.39 18.77 -12.32
N VAL A 119 13.46 19.20 -13.02
CA VAL A 119 13.80 18.78 -14.38
C VAL A 119 15.19 18.17 -14.37
N VAL A 120 15.46 17.20 -15.24
CA VAL A 120 16.81 16.65 -15.44
C VAL A 120 17.65 17.68 -16.18
N ARG A 121 18.69 18.23 -15.52
CA ARG A 121 19.47 19.37 -16.06
C ARG A 121 20.87 19.00 -16.52
N GLU A 122 21.47 17.96 -15.96
CA GLU A 122 22.83 17.55 -16.25
C GLU A 122 22.96 16.02 -16.30
N ALA A 123 24.04 15.53 -16.90
CA ALA A 123 24.27 14.11 -17.05
C ALA A 123 24.68 13.45 -15.72
N ASP A 124 25.55 14.09 -14.96
CA ASP A 124 26.07 13.59 -13.68
C ASP A 124 26.41 14.72 -12.71
N CYS A 125 25.90 14.66 -11.51
CA CYS A 125 26.21 15.65 -10.45
C CYS A 125 27.49 15.33 -9.67
N GLY A 126 28.16 14.20 -9.95
CA GLY A 126 29.38 13.78 -9.29
C GLY A 126 29.26 13.39 -7.82
N THR A 127 28.04 13.18 -7.30
CA THR A 127 27.85 12.80 -5.89
C THR A 127 28.43 11.43 -5.59
N THR A 128 29.04 11.29 -4.42
CA THR A 128 29.47 10.01 -3.82
C THR A 128 28.42 9.42 -2.89
N ASN A 129 27.36 10.20 -2.58
CA ASN A 129 26.27 9.75 -1.72
C ASN A 129 25.36 8.78 -2.48
N TYR A 130 24.88 7.77 -1.78
CA TYR A 130 24.03 6.72 -2.34
C TYR A 130 22.97 6.27 -1.33
N ILE A 131 22.05 5.45 -1.78
CA ILE A 131 21.08 4.75 -0.96
C ILE A 131 21.29 3.26 -1.12
N SER A 132 21.37 2.53 -0.01
CA SER A 132 21.36 1.06 -0.03
C SER A 132 19.93 0.55 -0.15
N VAL A 133 19.67 -0.21 -1.20
CA VAL A 133 18.39 -0.90 -1.39
C VAL A 133 18.48 -2.28 -0.76
N PRO A 134 17.73 -2.54 0.34
CA PRO A 134 17.77 -3.84 0.99
C PRO A 134 17.05 -4.89 0.15
N LEU A 135 17.68 -6.06 0.00
CA LEU A 135 17.11 -7.22 -0.69
C LEU A 135 16.29 -8.10 0.27
N PHE A 136 16.53 -7.95 1.56
CA PHE A 136 15.83 -8.67 2.62
C PHE A 136 14.92 -7.73 3.41
N GLN A 137 13.88 -8.29 4.01
CA GLN A 137 13.00 -7.61 4.95
C GLN A 137 12.80 -8.48 6.18
N PRO A 138 12.61 -7.88 7.37
CA PRO A 138 12.25 -8.65 8.55
C PRO A 138 10.85 -9.25 8.36
N ASP A 139 10.71 -10.52 8.70
CA ASP A 139 9.42 -11.19 8.76
C ASP A 139 8.65 -10.67 9.99
N GLU A 140 7.38 -10.32 9.83
CA GLU A 140 6.56 -9.72 10.89
C GLU A 140 6.33 -10.67 12.09
N VAL A 141 6.35 -11.98 11.85
CA VAL A 141 6.06 -12.98 12.87
C VAL A 141 7.34 -13.55 13.51
N THR A 142 8.29 -13.96 12.67
CA THR A 142 9.51 -14.66 13.12
C THR A 142 10.69 -13.72 13.38
N ARG A 143 10.60 -12.45 12.95
CA ARG A 143 11.70 -11.47 12.95
C ARG A 143 12.95 -11.93 12.22
N SER A 144 12.90 -13.06 11.52
CA SER A 144 13.98 -13.51 10.65
C SER A 144 14.03 -12.67 9.38
N LEU A 145 15.21 -12.52 8.81
CA LEU A 145 15.38 -11.83 7.51
C LEU A 145 14.88 -12.76 6.40
N ARG A 146 13.87 -12.30 5.67
CA ARG A 146 13.30 -12.97 4.51
C ARG A 146 13.64 -12.18 3.25
N LEU A 147 14.00 -12.87 2.18
CA LEU A 147 14.16 -12.24 0.86
C LEU A 147 12.84 -11.57 0.45
N ARG A 148 12.92 -10.32 -0.01
CA ARG A 148 11.77 -9.58 -0.53
C ARG A 148 11.20 -10.27 -1.76
N LYS A 149 9.96 -9.99 -2.09
CA LYS A 149 9.34 -10.52 -3.31
C LYS A 149 10.15 -10.07 -4.52
N ARG A 150 10.36 -10.97 -5.46
CA ARG A 150 11.11 -10.69 -6.69
C ARG A 150 10.64 -9.43 -7.42
N ALA A 151 9.32 -9.27 -7.55
CA ALA A 151 8.73 -8.08 -8.18
C ALA A 151 9.10 -6.76 -7.45
N ASP A 152 9.21 -6.78 -6.11
CA ASP A 152 9.58 -5.59 -5.33
C ASP A 152 11.07 -5.24 -5.51
N ILE A 153 11.93 -6.25 -5.64
CA ILE A 153 13.36 -6.07 -5.91
C ILE A 153 13.56 -5.55 -7.34
N GLU A 154 12.90 -6.15 -8.31
CA GLU A 154 12.92 -5.71 -9.71
C GLU A 154 12.47 -4.24 -9.83
N ALA A 155 11.34 -3.87 -9.23
CA ALA A 155 10.86 -2.49 -9.23
C ALA A 155 11.80 -1.51 -8.51
N GLY A 156 12.53 -1.98 -7.49
CA GLY A 156 13.46 -1.17 -6.71
C GLY A 156 14.81 -0.93 -7.38
N LEU A 157 15.27 -1.84 -8.24
CA LEU A 157 16.62 -1.82 -8.80
C LEU A 157 16.65 -1.56 -10.31
N TYR A 158 15.64 -2.01 -11.07
CA TYR A 158 15.65 -1.88 -12.53
C TYR A 158 15.77 -0.41 -12.97
N GLY A 159 16.73 -0.16 -13.86
CA GLY A 159 16.98 1.17 -14.42
C GLY A 159 17.71 2.14 -13.49
N ARG A 160 18.03 1.75 -12.24
CA ARG A 160 18.88 2.56 -11.37
C ARG A 160 20.34 2.41 -11.72
N VAL A 161 21.16 3.35 -11.24
CA VAL A 161 22.61 3.38 -11.48
C VAL A 161 23.33 2.91 -10.23
N LEU A 162 24.28 1.98 -10.37
CA LEU A 162 25.15 1.55 -9.29
C LEU A 162 26.01 2.71 -8.79
N ALA A 163 26.03 2.89 -7.49
CA ALA A 163 26.82 3.94 -6.84
C ALA A 163 28.23 3.48 -6.48
N ARG A 164 28.44 2.19 -6.40
CA ARG A 164 29.75 1.55 -6.14
C ARG A 164 29.81 0.25 -6.91
N GLU A 165 31.03 -0.19 -7.16
CA GLU A 165 31.28 -1.50 -7.72
C GLU A 165 30.77 -2.62 -6.80
N VAL A 166 30.14 -3.64 -7.40
CA VAL A 166 29.60 -4.80 -6.70
C VAL A 166 30.07 -6.06 -7.44
N GLU A 167 30.72 -6.98 -6.74
CA GLU A 167 31.09 -8.28 -7.26
C GLU A 167 30.18 -9.36 -6.69
N VAL A 168 29.50 -10.10 -7.55
CA VAL A 168 28.52 -11.13 -7.19
C VAL A 168 28.62 -12.31 -8.16
N LEU A 169 28.63 -13.54 -7.63
CA LEU A 169 28.73 -14.78 -8.41
C LEU A 169 29.89 -14.77 -9.43
N GLY A 170 31.01 -14.11 -9.08
CA GLY A 170 32.16 -13.97 -9.97
C GLY A 170 31.99 -12.98 -11.13
N VAL A 171 30.87 -12.22 -11.16
CA VAL A 171 30.64 -11.15 -12.13
C VAL A 171 30.84 -9.81 -11.45
N ARG A 172 31.66 -8.96 -12.06
CA ARG A 172 31.94 -7.61 -11.60
C ARG A 172 31.00 -6.61 -12.27
N LEU A 173 30.17 -5.92 -11.47
CA LEU A 173 29.32 -4.83 -11.91
C LEU A 173 29.99 -3.51 -11.55
N GLU A 174 30.38 -2.74 -12.56
CA GLU A 174 31.14 -1.49 -12.39
C GLU A 174 30.28 -0.37 -11.81
N GLU A 175 30.92 0.57 -11.11
CA GLU A 175 30.32 1.82 -10.67
C GLU A 175 29.79 2.62 -11.85
N GLY A 176 28.62 3.25 -11.70
CA GLY A 176 27.99 4.04 -12.75
C GLY A 176 27.24 3.24 -13.81
N ARG A 177 27.19 1.91 -13.69
CA ARG A 177 26.42 1.03 -14.57
C ARG A 177 24.92 1.20 -14.32
N TYR A 178 24.14 1.32 -15.39
CA TYR A 178 22.68 1.23 -15.35
C TYR A 178 22.28 -0.23 -15.22
N LEU A 179 21.51 -0.56 -14.20
CA LEU A 179 21.07 -1.93 -13.94
C LEU A 179 20.00 -2.36 -14.95
N SER A 180 20.39 -3.29 -15.82
CA SER A 180 19.47 -3.99 -16.72
C SER A 180 18.66 -5.04 -15.97
N MET A 181 17.64 -5.63 -16.62
CA MET A 181 16.88 -6.73 -16.01
C MET A 181 17.75 -7.95 -15.74
N ASP A 182 18.73 -8.23 -16.60
CA ASP A 182 19.66 -9.34 -16.42
C ASP A 182 20.57 -9.12 -15.21
N ASP A 183 21.06 -7.88 -15.00
CA ASP A 183 21.84 -7.52 -13.83
C ASP A 183 21.02 -7.68 -12.54
N VAL A 184 19.74 -7.28 -12.56
CA VAL A 184 18.83 -7.42 -11.41
C VAL A 184 18.58 -8.90 -11.10
N HIS A 185 18.38 -9.75 -12.12
CA HIS A 185 18.25 -11.19 -11.91
C HIS A 185 19.51 -11.84 -11.35
N LEU A 186 20.70 -11.34 -11.75
CA LEU A 186 21.98 -11.78 -11.19
C LEU A 186 22.08 -11.42 -9.69
N LEU A 187 21.71 -10.17 -9.33
CA LEU A 187 21.69 -9.71 -7.94
C LEU A 187 20.70 -10.51 -7.07
N ILE A 188 19.53 -10.86 -7.61
CA ILE A 188 18.55 -11.71 -6.90
C ILE A 188 19.15 -13.10 -6.63
N LYS A 189 19.78 -13.73 -7.61
CA LYS A 189 20.44 -15.03 -7.43
C LYS A 189 21.58 -14.97 -6.40
N ALA A 190 22.37 -13.89 -6.41
CA ALA A 190 23.42 -13.68 -5.43
C ALA A 190 22.84 -13.47 -4.00
N ALA A 191 21.69 -12.81 -3.88
CA ALA A 191 20.99 -12.69 -2.62
C ALA A 191 20.44 -14.04 -2.11
N GLU A 192 19.90 -14.87 -3.00
CA GLU A 192 19.47 -16.24 -2.69
C GLU A 192 20.65 -17.12 -2.23
N ALA A 193 21.85 -16.90 -2.78
CA ALA A 193 23.08 -17.54 -2.34
C ALA A 193 23.66 -16.96 -1.03
N GLY A 194 23.13 -15.84 -0.55
CA GLY A 194 23.60 -15.18 0.68
C GLY A 194 24.85 -14.31 0.50
N GLU A 195 25.27 -14.02 -0.73
CA GLU A 195 26.49 -13.22 -1.00
C GLU A 195 26.27 -11.72 -0.79
N ILE A 196 25.04 -11.24 -1.00
CA ILE A 196 24.71 -9.81 -0.92
C ILE A 196 23.39 -9.60 -0.18
N GLN A 197 23.33 -8.58 0.69
CA GLN A 197 22.13 -8.22 1.45
C GLN A 197 21.49 -6.92 0.97
N GLU A 198 22.28 -6.00 0.43
CA GLU A 198 21.84 -4.70 -0.04
C GLU A 198 22.65 -4.25 -1.26
N VAL A 199 22.04 -3.41 -2.10
CA VAL A 199 22.67 -2.89 -3.32
C VAL A 199 22.79 -1.38 -3.23
N PRO A 200 24.01 -0.79 -3.31
CA PRO A 200 24.22 0.65 -3.30
C PRO A 200 23.84 1.25 -4.66
N VAL A 201 22.81 2.11 -4.68
CA VAL A 201 22.33 2.76 -5.90
C VAL A 201 22.30 4.28 -5.78
N ARG A 202 22.48 4.97 -6.89
CA ARG A 202 22.26 6.41 -7.02
C ARG A 202 20.77 6.72 -6.88
N SER A 203 20.45 7.85 -6.27
CA SER A 203 19.06 8.25 -6.04
C SER A 203 18.88 9.76 -6.23
N PRO A 204 17.69 10.20 -6.70
CA PRO A 204 17.33 11.63 -6.70
C PRO A 204 17.38 12.26 -5.31
N LEU A 205 17.15 11.48 -4.24
CA LEU A 205 17.18 11.97 -2.85
C LEU A 205 18.59 12.40 -2.37
N THR A 206 19.64 11.83 -2.96
CA THR A 206 21.04 12.15 -2.64
C THR A 206 21.73 12.93 -3.77
N CYS A 207 20.97 13.40 -4.73
CA CYS A 207 21.48 14.17 -5.87
C CYS A 207 21.96 15.56 -5.39
N GLN A 208 23.13 16.00 -5.86
CA GLN A 208 23.73 17.29 -5.53
C GLN A 208 23.50 18.37 -6.59
N THR A 209 22.71 18.09 -7.63
CA THR A 209 22.30 19.09 -8.62
C THR A 209 21.57 20.24 -7.92
N ARG A 210 22.00 21.46 -8.13
CA ARG A 210 21.49 22.64 -7.40
C ARG A 210 19.99 22.87 -7.63
N TYR A 211 19.51 22.64 -8.85
CA TYR A 211 18.09 22.77 -9.24
C TYR A 211 17.69 21.57 -10.10
N GLY A 212 16.69 20.84 -9.68
CA GLY A 212 16.23 19.63 -10.39
C GLY A 212 17.04 18.38 -10.04
N GLY A 213 17.44 17.62 -11.05
CA GLY A 213 18.18 16.37 -10.87
C GLY A 213 19.17 16.09 -12.00
N CYS A 214 20.01 15.07 -11.82
CA CYS A 214 20.89 14.58 -12.90
C CYS A 214 20.41 13.23 -13.43
N GLN A 215 20.83 12.93 -14.66
CA GLN A 215 20.46 11.71 -15.38
C GLN A 215 20.86 10.44 -14.63
N LYS A 216 22.09 10.38 -14.09
CA LYS A 216 22.57 9.21 -13.34
C LYS A 216 21.84 8.97 -12.02
N CYS A 217 21.49 10.02 -11.29
CA CYS A 217 20.74 9.86 -10.04
C CYS A 217 19.28 9.46 -10.28
N TYR A 218 18.68 9.91 -11.37
CA TYR A 218 17.32 9.51 -11.75
C TYR A 218 17.28 8.09 -12.30
N GLY A 219 18.16 7.76 -13.24
CA GLY A 219 18.25 6.46 -13.88
C GLY A 219 17.51 6.37 -15.21
N TYR A 220 16.81 5.27 -15.45
CA TYR A 220 16.04 5.05 -16.68
C TYR A 220 14.71 5.79 -16.71
N ASP A 221 14.37 6.25 -17.88
CA ASP A 221 12.98 6.43 -18.29
C ASP A 221 12.38 5.05 -18.53
N LEU A 222 11.48 4.63 -17.63
CA LEU A 222 10.87 3.30 -17.66
C LEU A 222 9.95 3.09 -18.88
N SER A 223 9.46 4.16 -19.49
CA SER A 223 8.60 4.08 -20.68
C SER A 223 9.40 3.67 -21.91
N MET A 224 10.65 4.13 -22.02
CA MET A 224 11.52 3.90 -23.15
C MET A 224 12.65 2.88 -22.87
N ALA A 225 12.78 2.42 -21.62
CA ALA A 225 13.84 1.52 -21.15
C ALA A 225 15.27 2.02 -21.50
N ARG A 226 15.49 3.32 -21.40
CA ARG A 226 16.78 3.99 -21.67
C ARG A 226 17.05 5.08 -20.63
N PRO A 227 18.31 5.56 -20.50
CA PRO A 227 18.61 6.70 -19.63
C PRO A 227 17.69 7.89 -19.92
N VAL A 228 17.19 8.50 -18.86
CA VAL A 228 16.31 9.68 -18.98
C VAL A 228 16.97 10.79 -19.78
N SER A 229 16.22 11.51 -20.59
CA SER A 229 16.75 12.60 -21.38
C SER A 229 16.99 13.86 -20.53
N ILE A 230 18.05 14.63 -20.87
CA ILE A 230 18.24 15.97 -20.29
C ILE A 230 17.09 16.85 -20.77
N GLY A 231 16.47 17.61 -19.85
CA GLY A 231 15.28 18.41 -20.11
C GLY A 231 13.95 17.72 -19.73
N GLU A 232 13.98 16.46 -19.35
CA GLU A 232 12.77 15.73 -18.92
C GLU A 232 12.21 16.28 -17.60
N ALA A 233 10.91 16.58 -17.59
CA ALA A 233 10.19 17.13 -16.44
C ALA A 233 9.75 16.03 -15.48
N VAL A 234 10.71 15.36 -14.84
CA VAL A 234 10.49 14.19 -13.98
C VAL A 234 9.63 14.49 -12.75
N GLY A 235 9.61 15.73 -12.26
CA GLY A 235 8.75 16.14 -11.17
C GLY A 235 7.27 16.11 -11.54
N ILE A 236 6.91 16.53 -12.75
CA ILE A 236 5.53 16.47 -13.26
C ILE A 236 5.12 15.00 -13.43
N VAL A 237 6.00 14.17 -14.00
CA VAL A 237 5.76 12.73 -14.16
C VAL A 237 5.49 12.07 -12.80
N ALA A 238 6.29 12.41 -11.79
CA ALA A 238 6.07 11.90 -10.42
C ALA A 238 4.74 12.37 -9.83
N ALA A 239 4.41 13.66 -9.95
CA ALA A 239 3.15 14.21 -9.44
C ALA A 239 1.91 13.55 -10.09
N GLN A 240 1.96 13.36 -11.42
CA GLN A 240 0.88 12.72 -12.17
C GLN A 240 0.74 11.24 -11.81
N SER A 241 1.86 10.51 -11.65
CA SER A 241 1.83 9.09 -11.27
C SER A 241 1.35 8.85 -9.84
N ILE A 242 1.45 9.86 -8.95
CA ILE A 242 0.86 9.85 -7.60
C ILE A 242 -0.62 10.23 -7.66
N GLY A 243 -0.98 11.21 -8.50
CA GLY A 243 -2.34 11.74 -8.60
C GLY A 243 -3.32 10.81 -9.33
N GLU A 244 -2.88 10.11 -10.37
CA GLU A 244 -3.73 9.19 -11.14
C GLU A 244 -4.37 8.11 -10.26
N PRO A 245 -3.62 7.32 -9.46
CA PRO A 245 -4.23 6.34 -8.56
C PRO A 245 -5.13 6.95 -7.50
N GLY A 246 -4.91 8.22 -7.12
CA GLY A 246 -5.78 8.95 -6.20
C GLY A 246 -7.23 8.99 -6.66
N THR A 247 -7.46 9.24 -7.94
CA THR A 247 -8.80 9.21 -8.55
C THR A 247 -9.38 7.79 -8.54
N GLN A 248 -8.58 6.77 -8.82
CA GLN A 248 -9.03 5.37 -8.74
C GLN A 248 -9.35 4.93 -7.30
N LEU A 249 -8.59 5.39 -6.31
CA LEU A 249 -8.87 5.14 -4.88
C LEU A 249 -10.21 5.72 -4.46
N THR A 250 -10.61 6.88 -4.99
CA THR A 250 -11.94 7.45 -4.72
C THR A 250 -13.06 6.61 -5.32
N MET A 251 -12.86 6.03 -6.51
CA MET A 251 -13.83 5.14 -7.15
C MET A 251 -13.95 3.79 -6.45
N ARG A 252 -12.85 3.24 -5.90
CA ARG A 252 -12.86 1.93 -5.22
C ARG A 252 -13.69 1.92 -3.94
N THR A 253 -13.82 3.03 -3.23
CA THR A 253 -14.69 3.14 -2.06
C THR A 253 -16.17 2.94 -2.39
N PHE A 254 -16.58 3.19 -3.64
CA PHE A 254 -17.93 2.93 -4.14
C PHE A 254 -18.25 1.43 -4.25
N HIS A 255 -17.26 0.60 -4.57
CA HIS A 255 -17.46 -0.84 -4.78
C HIS A 255 -17.64 -1.64 -3.49
N THR A 256 -17.31 -1.08 -2.32
CA THR A 256 -17.61 -1.72 -1.03
C THR A 256 -19.07 -1.56 -0.62
N GLY A 257 -19.83 -0.67 -1.27
CA GLY A 257 -21.29 -0.59 -1.21
C GLY A 257 -21.85 -0.30 0.18
N GLY A 258 -21.11 0.38 1.06
CA GLY A 258 -21.55 0.69 2.41
C GLY A 258 -21.58 -0.50 3.37
N VAL A 259 -20.92 -1.62 3.01
CA VAL A 259 -20.73 -2.76 3.93
C VAL A 259 -19.82 -2.32 5.07
N ALA A 260 -20.26 -2.57 6.31
CA ALA A 260 -19.44 -2.30 7.49
C ALA A 260 -18.23 -3.23 7.52
N GLY A 261 -17.06 -2.65 7.61
CA GLY A 261 -15.79 -3.34 7.86
C GLY A 261 -15.09 -2.73 9.05
N ALA A 262 -14.11 -3.43 9.63
CA ALA A 262 -13.20 -2.84 10.61
C ALA A 262 -12.38 -1.75 9.88
N ALA A 263 -12.90 -0.54 9.87
CA ALA A 263 -12.31 0.56 9.13
C ALA A 263 -11.19 1.18 9.96
N ASP A 264 -10.00 1.11 9.46
CA ASP A 264 -8.97 2.08 9.79
C ASP A 264 -9.49 3.47 9.40
N ILE A 265 -9.50 4.39 10.36
CA ILE A 265 -10.18 5.71 10.30
C ILE A 265 -9.61 6.59 9.17
N THR A 266 -8.44 6.24 8.63
CA THR A 266 -7.70 7.01 7.64
C THR A 266 -7.13 6.15 6.51
N GLN A 267 -7.98 5.40 5.81
CA GLN A 267 -7.56 4.69 4.59
C GLN A 267 -7.85 5.51 3.33
N GLY A 268 -7.06 5.23 2.27
CA GLY A 268 -7.25 5.83 0.96
C GLY A 268 -6.76 7.27 0.85
N LEU A 269 -7.46 8.07 0.04
CA LEU A 269 -7.05 9.43 -0.30
C LEU A 269 -6.80 10.36 0.91
N PRO A 270 -7.63 10.36 1.99
CA PRO A 270 -7.37 11.18 3.16
C PRO A 270 -5.99 10.90 3.81
N ARG A 271 -5.58 9.63 3.85
CA ARG A 271 -4.27 9.26 4.39
C ARG A 271 -3.12 9.72 3.51
N VAL A 272 -3.29 9.63 2.20
CA VAL A 272 -2.31 10.13 1.23
C VAL A 272 -2.10 11.64 1.42
N ILE A 273 -3.20 12.40 1.55
CA ILE A 273 -3.16 13.85 1.80
C ILE A 273 -2.47 14.17 3.15
N GLU A 274 -2.81 13.46 4.22
CA GLU A 274 -2.16 13.62 5.53
C GLU A 274 -0.63 13.45 5.45
N LEU A 275 -0.17 12.43 4.72
CA LEU A 275 1.27 12.15 4.56
C LEU A 275 1.98 13.23 3.75
N PHE A 276 1.41 13.66 2.60
CA PHE A 276 2.03 14.69 1.77
C PHE A 276 2.01 16.07 2.42
N GLU A 277 0.98 16.39 3.19
CA GLU A 277 0.88 17.66 3.90
C GLU A 277 1.52 17.63 5.32
N ALA A 278 2.09 16.49 5.72
CA ALA A 278 2.67 16.26 7.05
C ALA A 278 1.72 16.65 8.20
N ARG A 279 0.43 16.40 8.04
CA ARG A 279 -0.58 16.68 9.06
C ARG A 279 -0.46 15.69 10.22
N ARG A 280 -0.81 16.14 11.42
CA ARG A 280 -0.91 15.23 12.56
C ARG A 280 -2.03 14.23 12.32
N PRO A 281 -1.78 12.91 12.42
CA PRO A 281 -2.82 11.91 12.24
C PRO A 281 -3.90 12.02 13.33
N LYS A 282 -5.15 11.71 12.99
CA LYS A 282 -6.29 11.75 13.93
C LYS A 282 -6.10 10.79 15.11
N ALA A 283 -5.51 9.62 14.86
CA ALA A 283 -5.13 8.65 15.88
C ALA A 283 -3.61 8.44 15.81
N LYS A 284 -2.86 9.19 16.63
CA LYS A 284 -1.41 9.05 16.71
C LYS A 284 -1.09 7.83 17.56
N ALA A 285 -0.30 6.89 17.04
CA ALA A 285 0.25 5.80 17.82
C ALA A 285 1.16 6.35 18.93
N VAL A 286 1.05 5.76 20.11
CA VAL A 286 2.00 6.01 21.20
C VAL A 286 3.25 5.19 20.90
N ILE A 287 4.38 5.86 20.77
CA ILE A 287 5.67 5.25 20.45
C ILE A 287 6.60 5.46 21.63
N SER A 288 7.34 4.42 22.01
CA SER A 288 8.41 4.56 23.00
C SER A 288 9.52 5.44 22.44
N GLU A 289 10.01 6.38 23.24
CA GLU A 289 11.17 7.22 22.91
C GLU A 289 12.50 6.59 23.37
N ILE A 290 12.43 5.49 24.13
CA ILE A 290 13.59 4.77 24.65
C ILE A 290 13.45 3.27 24.36
N ASP A 291 14.60 2.62 24.18
CA ASP A 291 14.68 1.16 24.11
C ASP A 291 14.66 0.60 25.53
N GLY A 292 13.91 -0.49 25.75
CA GLY A 292 13.81 -1.09 27.08
C GLY A 292 12.84 -2.24 27.18
N VAL A 293 12.65 -2.71 28.41
CA VAL A 293 11.69 -3.78 28.75
C VAL A 293 10.32 -3.16 29.02
N VAL A 294 9.29 -3.68 28.39
CA VAL A 294 7.93 -3.21 28.58
C VAL A 294 7.32 -3.89 29.80
N ARG A 295 6.83 -3.09 30.77
CA ARG A 295 6.01 -3.53 31.89
C ARG A 295 4.60 -2.97 31.78
N ILE A 296 3.60 -3.83 31.85
CA ILE A 296 2.19 -3.46 31.76
C ILE A 296 1.57 -3.63 33.14
N GLU A 297 0.95 -2.57 33.66
CA GLU A 297 0.18 -2.59 34.90
C GLU A 297 -1.29 -2.32 34.57
N GLU A 298 -2.14 -3.28 34.88
CA GLU A 298 -3.59 -3.19 34.69
C GLU A 298 -4.28 -3.01 36.04
N THR A 299 -4.99 -1.89 36.17
CA THR A 299 -5.88 -1.61 37.31
C THR A 299 -7.30 -1.51 36.79
N GLU A 300 -8.32 -1.68 37.66
CA GLU A 300 -9.74 -1.70 37.25
C GLU A 300 -10.16 -0.44 36.43
N GLU A 301 -9.44 0.67 36.56
CA GLU A 301 -9.77 1.94 35.90
C GLU A 301 -8.77 2.36 34.82
N LYS A 302 -7.54 1.82 34.80
CA LYS A 302 -6.45 2.32 33.93
C LYS A 302 -5.48 1.20 33.54
N LEU A 303 -5.12 1.18 32.25
CA LEU A 303 -3.99 0.42 31.72
C LEU A 303 -2.78 1.37 31.60
N SER A 304 -1.71 1.10 32.37
CA SER A 304 -0.46 1.86 32.30
C SER A 304 0.64 1.00 31.70
N VAL A 305 1.36 1.55 30.73
CA VAL A 305 2.46 0.88 30.04
C VAL A 305 3.76 1.65 30.34
N PHE A 306 4.70 0.97 30.96
CA PHE A 306 6.02 1.50 31.29
C PHE A 306 7.08 0.89 30.40
N VAL A 307 8.05 1.66 29.97
CA VAL A 307 9.25 1.19 29.29
C VAL A 307 10.45 1.49 30.18
N GLU A 308 11.09 0.45 30.67
CA GLU A 308 12.23 0.54 31.59
C GLU A 308 13.53 0.23 30.84
N SER A 309 14.48 1.19 30.86
CA SER A 309 15.82 1.03 30.34
C SER A 309 16.81 1.13 31.48
N GLU A 310 18.02 0.55 31.35
CA GLU A 310 19.09 0.68 32.35
C GLU A 310 19.43 2.16 32.57
N GLY A 311 18.90 2.75 33.64
CA GLY A 311 19.11 4.14 34.06
C GLY A 311 17.97 5.13 33.79
N PHE A 312 16.92 4.76 33.07
CA PHE A 312 15.76 5.62 32.82
C PHE A 312 14.44 4.82 32.78
N SER A 313 13.42 5.39 33.43
CA SER A 313 12.04 4.90 33.33
C SER A 313 11.17 6.06 32.82
N LYS A 314 10.39 5.86 31.78
CA LYS A 314 9.45 6.84 31.22
C LYS A 314 8.05 6.22 31.17
N GLU A 315 7.07 6.94 31.73
CA GLU A 315 5.64 6.56 31.79
C GLU A 315 4.92 6.90 30.46
#